data_4d455be323d92aae405773386da05fc7
#
_entry.id   4d455be323d92aae405773386da05fc7
#
_cell.length_a   1.000
_cell.length_b   1.000
_cell.length_c   1.000
_cell.angle_alpha   90.00
_cell.angle_beta   90.00
_cell.angle_gamma   90.00
#
_symmetry.space_group_name_H-M   'P 1'
#
loop_
_entity.id
_entity.type
_entity.pdbx_description
1 polymer ?
#
loop_
_entity_poly.entity_id
_entity_poly.type
_entity_poly.pdbx_seq_one_letter_code
_entity_poly.pdbx_strand_id
1 'polypeptide(L)'
;TFDDAMDVMEDEATEDMEKMAAMLPSEHPYMRSTPVEIWKNRIPWLLLLMVSATLTGIVITRFENSLAALPCLTAFIPMLMDTGGNCGSQSATLVIRGLALEEIRPRDALRVIRKELAVAAIVSAVLAAANGLRIYLQYHDSAIALVISLSLAATVVLAKLVGCMLPIAAKQLHMDPAIMASPLITTIVDLSLIHISEPTRR
;
A
#
# COMPACT_ATOMS: atom_id res chain seq x y z
N THR A 1 -3.24 -2.71 38.33
CA THR A 1 -4.22 -1.61 38.55
C THR A 1 -4.83 -1.18 37.22
N PHE A 2 -5.81 -0.26 37.25
CA PHE A 2 -6.36 0.32 36.03
C PHE A 2 -5.30 1.13 35.27
N ASP A 3 -4.44 1.81 36.00
CA ASP A 3 -3.34 2.59 35.42
C ASP A 3 -2.35 1.69 34.69
N ASP A 4 -1.98 0.54 35.26
CA ASP A 4 -1.09 -0.45 34.59
C ASP A 4 -1.70 -0.97 33.26
N ALA A 5 -3.01 -1.13 33.20
CA ALA A 5 -3.69 -1.55 31.99
C ALA A 5 -3.71 -0.43 30.90
N MET A 6 -3.80 0.82 31.32
CA MET A 6 -3.72 1.98 30.42
C MET A 6 -2.30 2.12 29.84
N ASP A 7 -1.26 1.96 30.68
CA ASP A 7 0.14 2.00 30.24
C ASP A 7 0.43 0.92 29.19
N VAL A 8 -0.04 -0.32 29.42
CA VAL A 8 0.11 -1.42 28.43
C VAL A 8 -0.60 -1.09 27.12
N MET A 9 -1.80 -0.51 27.17
CA MET A 9 -2.53 -0.13 25.95
C MET A 9 -1.83 0.99 25.18
N GLU A 10 -1.20 1.93 25.85
CA GLU A 10 -0.43 3.02 25.25
C GLU A 10 0.84 2.47 24.58
N ASP A 11 1.53 1.57 25.26
CA ASP A 11 2.73 0.93 24.75
C ASP A 11 2.43 0.07 23.51
N GLU A 12 1.37 -0.75 23.53
CA GLU A 12 0.94 -1.54 22.37
C GLU A 12 0.52 -0.64 21.19
N ALA A 13 -0.21 0.44 21.45
CA ALA A 13 -0.61 1.38 20.40
C ALA A 13 0.60 2.08 19.77
N THR A 14 1.61 2.42 20.58
CA THR A 14 2.86 3.02 20.12
C THR A 14 3.66 2.05 19.27
N GLU A 15 3.81 0.80 19.73
CA GLU A 15 4.48 -0.29 19.03
C GLU A 15 3.83 -0.55 17.66
N ASP A 16 2.50 -0.61 17.60
CA ASP A 16 1.74 -0.79 16.36
C ASP A 16 1.98 0.36 15.38
N MET A 17 2.00 1.61 15.87
CA MET A 17 2.31 2.78 15.02
C MET A 17 3.72 2.71 14.43
N GLU A 18 4.72 2.33 15.23
CA GLU A 18 6.10 2.19 14.77
C GLU A 18 6.25 1.07 13.74
N LYS A 19 5.63 -0.09 13.98
CA LYS A 19 5.60 -1.21 13.02
C LYS A 19 4.90 -0.83 11.71
N MET A 20 3.77 -0.12 11.79
CA MET A 20 3.04 0.37 10.62
C MET A 20 3.85 1.39 9.80
N ALA A 21 4.78 2.10 10.44
CA ALA A 21 5.71 3.00 9.79
C ALA A 21 7.00 2.29 9.31
N ALA A 22 7.06 0.96 9.36
CA ALA A 22 8.25 0.15 9.04
C ALA A 22 9.47 0.52 9.90
N MET A 23 9.26 0.59 11.18
CA MET A 23 10.32 0.76 12.18
C MET A 23 10.28 -0.40 13.16
N LEU A 24 11.41 -0.70 13.79
CA LEU A 24 11.43 -1.57 14.96
C LEU A 24 10.97 -0.77 16.17
N PRO A 25 10.24 -1.41 17.11
CA PRO A 25 9.77 -0.76 18.33
C PRO A 25 10.90 -0.11 19.11
N SER A 26 10.62 1.06 19.68
CA SER A 26 11.56 1.84 20.46
C SER A 26 11.37 1.55 21.94
N GLU A 27 12.46 1.25 22.66
CA GLU A 27 12.41 1.02 24.11
C GLU A 27 12.33 2.32 24.92
N HIS A 28 12.61 3.47 24.29
CA HIS A 28 12.72 4.74 24.98
C HIS A 28 11.94 5.83 24.26
N PRO A 29 11.37 6.81 24.99
CA PRO A 29 10.75 8.00 24.41
C PRO A 29 11.72 8.74 23.47
N TYR A 30 11.20 9.28 22.37
CA TYR A 30 11.98 9.91 21.29
C TYR A 30 13.07 10.90 21.79
N MET A 31 12.73 11.73 22.79
CA MET A 31 13.67 12.73 23.32
C MET A 31 14.80 12.13 24.17
N ARG A 32 14.66 10.90 24.62
CA ARG A 32 15.71 10.17 25.38
C ARG A 32 16.53 9.22 24.51
N SER A 33 16.00 8.86 23.36
CA SER A 33 16.67 7.98 22.41
C SER A 33 17.86 8.68 21.76
N THR A 34 18.97 7.96 21.66
CA THR A 34 20.14 8.47 20.94
C THR A 34 19.95 8.37 19.43
N PRO A 35 20.61 9.21 18.60
CA PRO A 35 20.55 9.10 17.14
C PRO A 35 20.93 7.70 16.62
N VAL A 36 21.83 7.00 17.31
CA VAL A 36 22.28 5.65 16.93
C VAL A 36 21.18 4.60 17.19
N GLU A 37 20.44 4.71 18.28
CA GLU A 37 19.28 3.83 18.55
C GLU A 37 18.19 4.03 17.52
N ILE A 38 17.82 5.28 17.24
CA ILE A 38 16.83 5.61 16.22
C ILE A 38 17.26 5.09 14.84
N TRP A 39 18.54 5.22 14.50
CA TRP A 39 19.09 4.68 13.26
C TRP A 39 18.97 3.15 13.19
N LYS A 40 19.34 2.44 14.26
CA LYS A 40 19.24 0.97 14.33
C LYS A 40 17.82 0.47 14.13
N ASN A 41 16.83 1.17 14.66
CA ASN A 41 15.41 0.78 14.53
C ASN A 41 14.84 1.02 13.12
N ARG A 42 15.43 1.92 12.33
CA ARG A 42 14.95 2.27 10.98
C ARG A 42 15.68 1.53 9.87
N ILE A 43 16.99 1.33 9.99
CA ILE A 43 17.83 0.83 8.89
C ILE A 43 17.43 -0.55 8.38
N PRO A 44 17.11 -1.56 9.20
CA PRO A 44 16.78 -2.89 8.70
C PRO A 44 15.62 -2.87 7.71
N TRP A 45 14.56 -2.14 8.05
CA TRP A 45 13.40 -1.98 7.17
C TRP A 45 13.69 -1.17 5.92
N LEU A 46 14.44 -0.09 6.04
CA LEU A 46 14.82 0.74 4.88
C LEU A 46 15.66 -0.04 3.89
N LEU A 47 16.57 -0.90 4.36
CA LEU A 47 17.35 -1.80 3.48
C LEU A 47 16.45 -2.82 2.79
N LEU A 48 15.50 -3.43 3.51
CA LEU A 48 14.53 -4.35 2.94
C LEU A 48 13.71 -3.66 1.83
N LEU A 49 13.20 -2.46 2.10
CA LEU A 49 12.43 -1.67 1.14
C LEU A 49 13.27 -1.23 -0.05
N MET A 50 14.56 -0.91 0.14
CA MET A 50 15.48 -0.59 -0.94
C MET A 50 15.70 -1.78 -1.88
N VAL A 51 15.87 -2.99 -1.33
CA VAL A 51 15.96 -4.22 -2.14
C VAL A 51 14.66 -4.43 -2.92
N SER A 52 13.52 -4.23 -2.28
CA SER A 52 12.22 -4.34 -2.92
C SER A 52 12.02 -3.32 -4.05
N ALA A 53 12.39 -2.06 -3.82
CA ALA A 53 12.35 -1.02 -4.85
C ALA A 53 13.28 -1.35 -6.04
N THR A 54 14.42 -2.01 -5.77
CA THR A 54 15.32 -2.48 -6.82
C THR A 54 14.65 -3.55 -7.69
N LEU A 55 13.92 -4.49 -7.09
CA LEU A 55 13.15 -5.48 -7.86
C LEU A 55 12.10 -4.82 -8.75
N THR A 56 11.37 -3.84 -8.22
CA THR A 56 10.42 -3.03 -9.00
C THR A 56 11.12 -2.35 -10.19
N GLY A 57 12.28 -1.75 -9.97
CA GLY A 57 13.09 -1.13 -11.03
C GLY A 57 13.51 -2.13 -12.11
N ILE A 58 13.95 -3.33 -11.74
CA ILE A 58 14.32 -4.40 -12.69
C ILE A 58 13.11 -4.80 -13.56
N VAL A 59 11.93 -4.90 -12.95
CA VAL A 59 10.71 -5.22 -13.72
C VAL A 59 10.39 -4.10 -14.71
N ILE A 60 10.40 -2.82 -14.27
CA ILE A 60 10.17 -1.67 -15.18
C ILE A 60 11.14 -1.69 -16.36
N THR A 61 12.44 -1.94 -16.11
CA THR A 61 13.45 -1.99 -17.17
C THR A 61 13.17 -3.11 -18.20
N ARG A 62 12.59 -4.23 -17.79
CA ARG A 62 12.21 -5.30 -18.74
C ARG A 62 11.12 -4.87 -19.72
N PHE A 63 10.30 -3.88 -19.35
CA PHE A 63 9.21 -3.34 -20.18
C PHE A 63 9.60 -2.06 -20.91
N GLU A 64 10.87 -1.62 -20.81
CA GLU A 64 11.36 -0.37 -21.39
C GLU A 64 10.99 -0.20 -22.86
N ASN A 65 11.15 -1.26 -23.67
CA ASN A 65 10.81 -1.22 -25.09
C ASN A 65 9.31 -0.98 -25.36
N SER A 66 8.45 -1.51 -24.51
CA SER A 66 7.00 -1.31 -24.61
C SER A 66 6.59 0.09 -24.16
N LEU A 67 7.24 0.59 -23.12
CA LEU A 67 7.04 1.94 -22.58
C LEU A 67 7.61 3.02 -23.50
N ALA A 68 8.72 2.74 -24.21
CA ALA A 68 9.32 3.66 -25.17
C ALA A 68 8.41 3.96 -26.38
N ALA A 69 7.46 3.06 -26.69
CA ALA A 69 6.47 3.30 -27.74
C ALA A 69 5.47 4.41 -27.39
N LEU A 70 5.24 4.65 -26.09
CA LEU A 70 4.33 5.67 -25.57
C LEU A 70 4.96 6.37 -24.35
N PRO A 71 5.94 7.29 -24.57
CA PRO A 71 6.68 7.92 -23.47
C PRO A 71 5.79 8.67 -22.47
N CYS A 72 4.62 9.16 -22.92
CA CYS A 72 3.66 9.82 -22.04
C CYS A 72 3.14 8.89 -20.94
N LEU A 73 3.00 7.57 -21.20
CA LEU A 73 2.53 6.61 -20.19
C LEU A 73 3.54 6.44 -19.06
N THR A 74 4.84 6.45 -19.37
CA THR A 74 5.91 6.34 -18.38
C THR A 74 5.83 7.45 -17.32
N ALA A 75 5.45 8.66 -17.73
CA ALA A 75 5.30 9.80 -16.82
C ALA A 75 4.18 9.60 -15.77
N PHE A 76 3.21 8.69 -16.03
CA PHE A 76 2.12 8.43 -15.10
C PHE A 76 2.38 7.26 -14.14
N ILE A 77 3.43 6.45 -14.38
CA ILE A 77 3.77 5.32 -13.49
C ILE A 77 3.92 5.77 -12.03
N PRO A 78 4.68 6.82 -11.70
CA PRO A 78 4.81 7.26 -10.30
C PRO A 78 3.48 7.63 -9.66
N MET A 79 2.59 8.28 -10.41
CA MET A 79 1.25 8.65 -9.91
C MET A 79 0.39 7.41 -9.63
N LEU A 80 0.42 6.41 -10.53
CA LEU A 80 -0.32 5.16 -10.34
C LEU A 80 0.19 4.39 -9.12
N MET A 81 1.51 4.29 -8.97
CA MET A 81 2.17 3.62 -7.84
C MET A 81 1.83 4.31 -6.51
N ASP A 82 2.00 5.62 -6.43
CA ASP A 82 1.69 6.41 -5.23
C ASP A 82 0.20 6.29 -4.84
N THR A 83 -0.70 6.47 -5.81
CA THR A 83 -2.14 6.33 -5.55
C THR A 83 -2.51 4.92 -5.10
N GLY A 84 -1.93 3.90 -5.71
CA GLY A 84 -2.11 2.50 -5.32
C GLY A 84 -1.61 2.25 -3.89
N GLY A 85 -0.38 2.65 -3.58
CA GLY A 85 0.20 2.54 -2.26
C GLY A 85 -0.66 3.20 -1.18
N ASN A 86 -1.11 4.43 -1.42
CA ASN A 86 -1.98 5.17 -0.51
C ASN A 86 -3.34 4.46 -0.30
N CYS A 87 -3.98 3.99 -1.37
CA CYS A 87 -5.25 3.26 -1.28
C CYS A 87 -5.12 1.94 -0.52
N GLY A 88 -4.04 1.20 -0.75
CA GLY A 88 -3.75 -0.06 -0.05
C GLY A 88 -3.48 0.17 1.43
N SER A 89 -2.67 1.19 1.75
CA SER A 89 -2.34 1.55 3.12
C SER A 89 -3.56 1.96 3.94
N GLN A 90 -4.49 2.73 3.36
CA GLN A 90 -5.75 3.07 4.01
C GLN A 90 -6.58 1.83 4.39
N SER A 91 -6.68 0.87 3.47
CA SER A 91 -7.40 -0.38 3.74
C SER A 91 -6.71 -1.22 4.82
N ALA A 92 -5.38 -1.35 4.74
CA ALA A 92 -4.61 -2.10 5.74
C ALA A 92 -4.74 -1.50 7.14
N THR A 93 -4.59 -0.19 7.28
CA THR A 93 -4.70 0.50 8.58
C THR A 93 -6.05 0.22 9.25
N LEU A 94 -7.15 0.29 8.48
CA LEU A 94 -8.48 0.00 9.02
C LEU A 94 -8.66 -1.46 9.42
N VAL A 95 -8.10 -2.39 8.63
CA VAL A 95 -8.19 -3.83 8.92
C VAL A 95 -7.29 -4.20 10.11
N ILE A 96 -6.06 -3.66 10.19
CA ILE A 96 -5.14 -3.88 11.33
C ILE A 96 -5.82 -3.42 12.63
N ARG A 97 -6.36 -2.20 12.63
CA ARG A 97 -7.10 -1.69 13.78
C ARG A 97 -8.29 -2.57 14.15
N GLY A 98 -9.07 -3.01 13.14
CA GLY A 98 -10.22 -3.90 13.38
C GLY A 98 -9.83 -5.27 13.93
N LEU A 99 -8.65 -5.79 13.57
CA LEU A 99 -8.09 -7.02 14.10
C LEU A 99 -7.55 -6.85 15.54
N ALA A 100 -6.94 -5.69 15.84
CA ALA A 100 -6.44 -5.36 17.17
C ALA A 100 -7.60 -5.19 18.18
N LEU A 101 -8.68 -4.54 17.76
CA LEU A 101 -9.88 -4.34 18.61
C LEU A 101 -10.85 -5.53 18.61
N GLU A 102 -10.49 -6.66 17.99
CA GLU A 102 -11.36 -7.84 17.81
C GLU A 102 -12.70 -7.56 17.09
N GLU A 103 -12.84 -6.40 16.44
CA GLU A 103 -14.01 -6.07 15.60
C GLU A 103 -14.05 -6.93 14.33
N ILE A 104 -12.87 -7.31 13.81
CA ILE A 104 -12.66 -8.18 12.66
C ILE A 104 -11.98 -9.46 13.13
N ARG A 105 -12.52 -10.60 12.72
CA ARG A 105 -11.86 -11.89 12.94
C ARG A 105 -11.42 -12.48 11.61
N PRO A 106 -10.40 -13.34 11.56
CA PRO A 106 -9.92 -13.95 10.30
C PRO A 106 -11.03 -14.67 9.51
N ARG A 107 -12.05 -15.21 10.17
CA ARG A 107 -13.23 -15.82 9.54
C ARG A 107 -14.12 -14.83 8.80
N ASP A 108 -14.02 -13.53 9.09
CA ASP A 108 -14.81 -12.48 8.46
C ASP A 108 -14.17 -11.96 7.15
N ALA A 109 -13.06 -12.57 6.69
CA ALA A 109 -12.29 -12.14 5.52
C ALA A 109 -13.17 -11.85 4.29
N LEU A 110 -14.12 -12.73 3.96
CA LEU A 110 -15.00 -12.54 2.81
C LEU A 110 -15.92 -11.31 2.97
N ARG A 111 -16.36 -11.02 4.19
CA ARG A 111 -17.16 -9.82 4.48
C ARG A 111 -16.32 -8.55 4.33
N VAL A 112 -15.08 -8.57 4.80
CA VAL A 112 -14.12 -7.47 4.64
C VAL A 112 -13.83 -7.24 3.16
N ILE A 113 -13.50 -8.28 2.40
CA ILE A 113 -13.25 -8.19 0.96
C ILE A 113 -14.44 -7.58 0.20
N ARG A 114 -15.66 -8.03 0.47
CA ARG A 114 -16.86 -7.46 -0.16
C ARG A 114 -17.04 -5.98 0.15
N LYS A 115 -16.78 -5.58 1.40
CA LYS A 115 -16.86 -4.18 1.82
C LYS A 115 -15.79 -3.34 1.14
N GLU A 116 -14.54 -3.81 1.12
CA GLU A 116 -13.43 -3.12 0.46
C GLU A 116 -13.62 -3.04 -1.06
N LEU A 117 -14.18 -4.06 -1.70
CA LEU A 117 -14.54 -4.00 -3.13
C LEU A 117 -15.59 -2.93 -3.42
N ALA A 118 -16.60 -2.79 -2.57
CA ALA A 118 -17.62 -1.74 -2.73
C ALA A 118 -17.00 -0.34 -2.57
N VAL A 119 -16.11 -0.17 -1.58
CA VAL A 119 -15.36 1.07 -1.39
C VAL A 119 -14.43 1.32 -2.57
N ALA A 120 -13.72 0.28 -3.05
CA ALA A 120 -12.83 0.37 -4.20
C ALA A 120 -13.57 0.82 -5.46
N ALA A 121 -14.77 0.30 -5.70
CA ALA A 121 -15.59 0.71 -6.86
C ALA A 121 -15.92 2.21 -6.83
N ILE A 122 -16.29 2.74 -5.67
CA ILE A 122 -16.60 4.16 -5.51
C ILE A 122 -15.33 5.02 -5.66
N VAL A 123 -14.27 4.67 -4.94
CA VAL A 123 -13.00 5.40 -4.95
C VAL A 123 -12.38 5.40 -6.34
N SER A 124 -12.33 4.23 -7.00
CA SER A 124 -11.76 4.11 -8.34
C SER A 124 -12.55 4.90 -9.38
N ALA A 125 -13.89 4.90 -9.31
CA ALA A 125 -14.73 5.68 -10.21
C ALA A 125 -14.45 7.20 -10.07
N VAL A 126 -14.38 7.71 -8.84
CA VAL A 126 -14.12 9.12 -8.57
C VAL A 126 -12.71 9.51 -9.03
N LEU A 127 -11.68 8.73 -8.66
CA LEU A 127 -10.30 9.03 -9.03
C LEU A 127 -10.07 8.90 -10.55
N ALA A 128 -10.64 7.87 -11.18
CA ALA A 128 -10.53 7.68 -12.62
C ALA A 128 -11.23 8.81 -13.41
N ALA A 129 -12.41 9.24 -12.96
CA ALA A 129 -13.11 10.36 -13.59
C ALA A 129 -12.34 11.68 -13.45
N ALA A 130 -11.87 12.00 -12.24
CA ALA A 130 -11.13 13.23 -11.98
C ALA A 130 -9.80 13.27 -12.75
N ASN A 131 -9.04 12.16 -12.70
CA ASN A 131 -7.76 12.06 -13.41
C ASN A 131 -7.95 12.00 -14.94
N GLY A 132 -8.95 11.29 -15.42
CA GLY A 132 -9.28 11.20 -16.84
C GLY A 132 -9.63 12.57 -17.42
N LEU A 133 -10.45 13.35 -16.71
CA LEU A 133 -10.76 14.72 -17.07
C LEU A 133 -9.49 15.59 -17.12
N ARG A 134 -8.64 15.50 -16.10
CA ARG A 134 -7.38 16.24 -16.04
C ARG A 134 -6.47 15.90 -17.24
N ILE A 135 -6.31 14.61 -17.54
CA ILE A 135 -5.46 14.16 -18.66
C ILE A 135 -6.04 14.59 -19.98
N TYR A 136 -7.36 14.47 -20.18
CA TYR A 136 -8.03 14.91 -21.38
C TYR A 136 -7.83 16.42 -21.62
N LEU A 137 -7.94 17.24 -20.59
CA LEU A 137 -7.71 18.68 -20.70
C LEU A 137 -6.24 19.02 -20.98
N GLN A 138 -5.30 18.20 -20.52
CA GLN A 138 -3.86 18.42 -20.69
C GLN A 138 -3.35 17.98 -22.06
N TYR A 139 -3.78 16.82 -22.54
CA TYR A 139 -3.26 16.18 -23.75
C TYR A 139 -4.22 16.24 -24.94
N HIS A 140 -5.48 16.56 -24.73
CA HIS A 140 -6.54 16.57 -25.74
C HIS A 140 -6.68 15.22 -26.47
N ASP A 141 -6.27 14.12 -25.83
CA ASP A 141 -6.34 12.76 -26.36
C ASP A 141 -7.20 11.88 -25.44
N SER A 142 -8.34 11.45 -25.97
CA SER A 142 -9.29 10.62 -25.24
C SER A 142 -8.79 9.19 -25.02
N ALA A 143 -7.95 8.67 -25.92
CA ALA A 143 -7.41 7.31 -25.78
C ALA A 143 -6.41 7.24 -24.62
N ILE A 144 -5.50 8.20 -24.53
CA ILE A 144 -4.55 8.31 -23.41
C ILE A 144 -5.31 8.48 -22.10
N ALA A 145 -6.28 9.41 -22.05
CA ALA A 145 -7.09 9.64 -20.86
C ALA A 145 -7.81 8.38 -20.40
N LEU A 146 -8.42 7.63 -21.34
CA LEU A 146 -9.12 6.38 -21.03
C LEU A 146 -8.18 5.29 -20.50
N VAL A 147 -7.06 5.05 -21.17
CA VAL A 147 -6.08 4.02 -20.76
C VAL A 147 -5.57 4.28 -19.35
N ILE A 148 -5.14 5.52 -19.06
CA ILE A 148 -4.61 5.85 -17.74
C ILE A 148 -5.69 5.79 -16.66
N SER A 149 -6.92 6.21 -16.97
CA SER A 149 -8.04 6.14 -16.03
C SER A 149 -8.43 4.71 -15.71
N LEU A 150 -8.44 3.81 -16.69
CA LEU A 150 -8.70 2.39 -16.46
C LEU A 150 -7.57 1.73 -15.68
N SER A 151 -6.31 2.05 -15.99
CA SER A 151 -5.15 1.58 -15.23
C SER A 151 -5.23 2.04 -13.78
N LEU A 152 -5.58 3.30 -13.54
CA LEU A 152 -5.78 3.84 -12.18
C LEU A 152 -6.89 3.09 -11.44
N ALA A 153 -8.03 2.87 -12.08
CA ALA A 153 -9.13 2.14 -11.48
C ALA A 153 -8.74 0.71 -11.10
N ALA A 154 -8.07 -0.01 -12.00
CA ALA A 154 -7.57 -1.36 -11.73
C ALA A 154 -6.56 -1.36 -10.56
N THR A 155 -5.62 -0.40 -10.55
CA THR A 155 -4.65 -0.23 -9.48
C THR A 155 -5.32 -0.03 -8.12
N VAL A 156 -6.30 0.86 -8.03
CA VAL A 156 -7.04 1.13 -6.78
C VAL A 156 -7.74 -0.13 -6.27
N VAL A 157 -8.41 -0.86 -7.15
CA VAL A 157 -9.11 -2.10 -6.77
C VAL A 157 -8.14 -3.13 -6.22
N LEU A 158 -7.02 -3.38 -6.92
CA LEU A 158 -6.01 -4.35 -6.47
C LEU A 158 -5.32 -3.91 -5.19
N ALA A 159 -4.95 -2.64 -5.08
CA ALA A 159 -4.31 -2.10 -3.91
C ALA A 159 -5.18 -2.29 -2.66
N LYS A 160 -6.47 -2.01 -2.76
CA LYS A 160 -7.41 -2.20 -1.65
C LYS A 160 -7.59 -3.67 -1.28
N LEU A 161 -7.65 -4.56 -2.29
CA LEU A 161 -7.70 -6.01 -2.04
C LEU A 161 -6.44 -6.51 -1.33
N VAL A 162 -5.27 -6.15 -1.83
CA VAL A 162 -4.00 -6.51 -1.20
C VAL A 162 -3.93 -5.93 0.21
N GLY A 163 -4.27 -4.66 0.38
CA GLY A 163 -4.25 -3.97 1.66
C GLY A 163 -5.14 -4.60 2.72
N CYS A 164 -6.33 -5.09 2.35
CA CYS A 164 -7.20 -5.76 3.31
C CYS A 164 -6.84 -7.24 3.55
N MET A 165 -6.29 -7.94 2.55
CA MET A 165 -6.01 -9.37 2.66
C MET A 165 -4.72 -9.66 3.43
N LEU A 166 -3.67 -8.84 3.26
CA LEU A 166 -2.37 -9.08 3.89
C LEU A 166 -2.43 -9.12 5.42
N PRO A 167 -3.06 -8.15 6.13
CA PRO A 167 -3.15 -8.20 7.58
C PRO A 167 -3.97 -9.40 8.08
N ILE A 168 -5.04 -9.77 7.36
CA ILE A 168 -5.85 -10.94 7.71
C ILE A 168 -5.04 -12.23 7.56
N ALA A 169 -4.27 -12.35 6.47
CA ALA A 169 -3.39 -13.49 6.24
C ALA A 169 -2.28 -13.57 7.31
N ALA A 170 -1.67 -12.44 7.67
CA ALA A 170 -0.69 -12.39 8.75
C ALA A 170 -1.27 -12.91 10.08
N LYS A 171 -2.46 -12.45 10.44
CA LYS A 171 -3.15 -12.93 11.66
C LYS A 171 -3.44 -14.42 11.61
N GLN A 172 -3.80 -14.97 10.45
CA GLN A 172 -4.01 -16.42 10.28
C GLN A 172 -2.71 -17.21 10.42
N LEU A 173 -1.59 -16.65 10.01
CA LEU A 173 -0.26 -17.24 10.13
C LEU A 173 0.39 -16.98 11.49
N HIS A 174 -0.37 -16.43 12.47
CA HIS A 174 0.13 -16.04 13.80
C HIS A 174 1.28 -15.02 13.73
N MET A 175 1.34 -14.23 12.69
CA MET A 175 2.23 -13.09 12.54
C MET A 175 1.52 -11.80 12.97
N ASP A 176 2.30 -10.81 13.38
CA ASP A 176 1.74 -9.51 13.73
C ASP A 176 1.20 -8.80 12.47
N PRO A 177 -0.11 -8.46 12.42
CA PRO A 177 -0.68 -7.76 11.28
C PRO A 177 -0.08 -6.37 11.03
N ALA A 178 0.44 -5.69 12.06
CA ALA A 178 1.02 -4.35 11.94
C ALA A 178 2.26 -4.32 11.03
N ILE A 179 3.02 -5.43 10.96
CA ILE A 179 4.16 -5.58 10.07
C ILE A 179 3.75 -5.57 8.58
N MET A 180 2.51 -5.97 8.29
CA MET A 180 1.96 -6.00 6.91
C MET A 180 1.36 -4.66 6.48
N ALA A 181 1.81 -3.56 7.08
CA ALA A 181 1.30 -2.23 6.81
C ALA A 181 1.96 -1.57 5.58
N SER A 182 1.79 -0.28 5.48
CA SER A 182 2.05 0.59 4.33
C SER A 182 3.25 0.21 3.44
N PRO A 183 4.47 -0.01 3.94
CA PRO A 183 5.63 -0.19 3.07
C PRO A 183 5.65 -1.52 2.31
N LEU A 184 5.16 -2.61 2.90
CA LEU A 184 5.05 -3.89 2.20
C LEU A 184 3.93 -3.87 1.17
N ILE A 185 2.83 -3.17 1.48
CA ILE A 185 1.70 -3.01 0.57
C ILE A 185 2.11 -2.23 -0.67
N THR A 186 2.81 -1.10 -0.52
CA THR A 186 3.29 -0.31 -1.66
C THR A 186 4.13 -1.18 -2.58
N THR A 187 5.07 -1.94 -2.04
CA THR A 187 5.91 -2.86 -2.82
C THR A 187 5.10 -3.90 -3.60
N ILE A 188 4.13 -4.55 -2.96
CA ILE A 188 3.31 -5.59 -3.62
C ILE A 188 2.40 -4.95 -4.67
N VAL A 189 1.84 -3.79 -4.38
CA VAL A 189 1.01 -3.02 -5.33
C VAL A 189 1.83 -2.59 -6.54
N ASP A 190 3.05 -2.08 -6.33
CA ASP A 190 3.95 -1.65 -7.40
C ASP A 190 4.31 -2.81 -8.35
N LEU A 191 4.66 -3.97 -7.78
CA LEU A 191 4.92 -5.18 -8.58
C LEU A 191 3.67 -5.65 -9.35
N SER A 192 2.50 -5.58 -8.72
CA SER A 192 1.23 -5.97 -9.35
C SER A 192 0.82 -5.02 -10.47
N LEU A 193 1.04 -3.72 -10.28
CA LEU A 193 0.74 -2.68 -11.27
C LEU A 193 1.50 -2.88 -12.57
N ILE A 194 2.78 -3.23 -12.48
CA ILE A 194 3.62 -3.47 -13.66
C ILE A 194 3.09 -4.66 -14.47
N HIS A 195 2.61 -5.71 -13.79
CA HIS A 195 2.00 -6.88 -14.43
C HIS A 195 0.71 -6.55 -15.20
N ILE A 196 -0.08 -5.59 -14.69
CA ILE A 196 -1.34 -5.18 -15.32
C ILE A 196 -1.10 -4.24 -16.49
N SER A 197 -0.06 -3.42 -16.40
CA SER A 197 0.33 -2.52 -17.49
C SER A 197 0.95 -3.27 -18.67
N GLU A 198 1.14 -4.59 -18.55
CA GLU A 198 1.63 -5.43 -19.64
C GLU A 198 0.52 -5.64 -20.67
N PRO A 199 0.61 -5.07 -21.90
CA PRO A 199 -0.28 -5.47 -22.97
C PRO A 199 -0.01 -6.92 -23.27
N THR A 200 -1.02 -7.77 -23.11
CA THR A 200 -1.00 -9.19 -23.43
C THR A 200 -0.30 -9.43 -24.77
N ARG A 201 0.94 -9.93 -24.71
CA ARG A 201 1.62 -10.47 -25.89
C ARG A 201 0.88 -11.75 -26.30
N ARG A 202 0.05 -11.64 -27.30
CA ARG A 202 -0.24 -12.71 -28.25
C ARG A 202 0.12 -12.27 -29.65
#